data_6fbb49ab0ecf6abb7fbd4e4154b22376
#
_entry.id   6fbb49ab0ecf6abb7fbd4e4154b22376
#
_cell.length_a   1.000
_cell.length_b   1.000
_cell.length_c   1.000
_cell.angle_alpha   90.00
_cell.angle_beta   90.00
_cell.angle_gamma   90.00
#
_symmetry.space_group_name_H-M   'P 1'
#
loop_
_entity.id
_entity.type
_entity.pdbx_description
1 polymer ?
#
loop_
_entity_poly.entity_id
_entity_poly.type
_entity_poly.pdbx_seq_one_letter_code
_entity_poly.pdbx_strand_id
1 'polypeptide(L)'
;MQYRLEYAQPSQRQAYAESRWASPPAELVEVGLRRMLPPDGRSACRLRLDLDEFTQVYGTHDGSQALVAARAELLAPRGDTVLARRDLRITEVAPRPDASGGVVAHRTASRRLAEELAGWLAGIASAPNGGDAIQRACAR
;
A
#
# COMPACT_ATOMS: atom_id res chain seq x y z
N MET A 1 3.82 -10.85 -12.75
CA MET A 1 2.63 -10.65 -11.89
C MET A 1 2.38 -11.93 -11.13
N GLN A 2 2.08 -11.87 -9.83
CA GLN A 2 1.86 -13.04 -8.98
C GLN A 2 0.36 -13.23 -8.67
N TYR A 3 -0.03 -14.49 -8.50
CA TYR A 3 -1.36 -14.87 -8.05
C TYR A 3 -1.30 -16.02 -7.04
N ARG A 4 -2.41 -16.24 -6.31
CA ARG A 4 -2.57 -17.33 -5.36
C ARG A 4 -3.96 -17.96 -5.51
N LEU A 5 -4.00 -19.27 -5.55
CA LEU A 5 -5.25 -20.05 -5.58
C LEU A 5 -5.65 -20.41 -4.14
N GLU A 6 -6.39 -19.54 -3.48
CA GLU A 6 -6.74 -19.71 -2.06
C GLU A 6 -7.62 -20.95 -1.85
N TYR A 7 -8.46 -21.28 -2.83
CA TYR A 7 -9.32 -22.47 -2.78
C TYR A 7 -8.57 -23.79 -2.99
N ALA A 8 -7.34 -23.78 -3.53
CA ALA A 8 -6.58 -24.98 -3.85
C ALA A 8 -5.24 -25.06 -3.12
N GLN A 9 -4.46 -23.97 -3.14
CA GLN A 9 -3.11 -23.89 -2.57
C GLN A 9 -2.88 -22.53 -1.90
N PRO A 10 -3.49 -22.30 -0.72
CA PRO A 10 -3.54 -20.97 -0.09
C PRO A 10 -2.16 -20.42 0.30
N SER A 11 -1.19 -21.27 0.56
CA SER A 11 0.17 -20.86 0.94
C SER A 11 1.13 -20.67 -0.24
N GLN A 12 0.73 -21.07 -1.45
CA GLN A 12 1.62 -21.04 -2.62
C GLN A 12 1.32 -19.86 -3.53
N ARG A 13 2.34 -19.01 -3.74
CA ARG A 13 2.31 -17.98 -4.78
C ARG A 13 2.79 -18.56 -6.11
N GLN A 14 2.09 -18.20 -7.17
CA GLN A 14 2.41 -18.58 -8.54
C GLN A 14 2.61 -17.33 -9.39
N ALA A 15 3.29 -17.44 -10.51
CA ALA A 15 3.48 -16.35 -11.44
C ALA A 15 2.71 -16.61 -12.74
N TYR A 16 2.09 -15.57 -13.28
CA TYR A 16 1.54 -15.64 -14.64
C TYR A 16 2.66 -15.83 -15.65
N ALA A 17 2.49 -16.75 -16.60
CA ALA A 17 3.49 -17.06 -17.61
C ALA A 17 3.78 -15.85 -18.53
N GLU A 18 2.73 -15.13 -18.93
CA GLU A 18 2.80 -14.06 -19.95
C GLU A 18 2.52 -12.65 -19.39
N SER A 19 2.31 -12.53 -18.08
CA SER A 19 1.97 -11.23 -17.48
C SER A 19 2.98 -10.84 -16.40
N ARG A 20 3.65 -9.71 -16.62
CA ARG A 20 4.66 -9.18 -15.71
C ARG A 20 4.38 -7.69 -15.42
N TRP A 21 4.72 -7.26 -14.23
CA TRP A 21 4.77 -5.84 -13.92
C TRP A 21 5.95 -5.19 -14.65
N ALA A 22 5.79 -3.94 -15.07
CA ALA A 22 6.85 -3.16 -15.73
C ALA A 22 8.05 -2.89 -14.81
N SER A 23 7.81 -2.84 -13.51
CA SER A 23 8.82 -2.73 -12.43
C SER A 23 8.36 -3.55 -11.23
N PRO A 24 9.23 -3.81 -10.25
CA PRO A 24 8.82 -4.42 -8.99
C PRO A 24 7.62 -3.68 -8.37
N PRO A 25 6.64 -4.40 -7.80
CA PRO A 25 5.43 -3.80 -7.23
C PRO A 25 5.71 -2.66 -6.25
N ALA A 26 6.73 -2.77 -5.40
CA ALA A 26 7.10 -1.73 -4.45
C ALA A 26 7.46 -0.40 -5.15
N GLU A 27 8.21 -0.46 -6.25
CA GLU A 27 8.54 0.73 -7.04
C GLU A 27 7.32 1.35 -7.71
N LEU A 28 6.41 0.52 -8.24
CA LEU A 28 5.16 1.00 -8.86
C LEU A 28 4.26 1.69 -7.85
N VAL A 29 4.12 1.11 -6.65
CA VAL A 29 3.37 1.71 -5.55
C VAL A 29 4.02 3.01 -5.10
N GLU A 30 5.34 3.04 -4.93
CA GLU A 30 6.08 4.25 -4.54
C GLU A 30 5.89 5.39 -5.53
N VAL A 31 6.03 5.13 -6.84
CA VAL A 31 5.79 6.14 -7.89
C VAL A 31 4.35 6.64 -7.86
N GLY A 32 3.38 5.74 -7.66
CA GLY A 32 1.97 6.09 -7.51
C GLY A 32 1.72 6.99 -6.30
N LEU A 33 2.28 6.61 -5.14
CA LEU A 33 2.17 7.38 -3.89
C LEU A 33 2.79 8.78 -4.00
N ARG A 34 3.97 8.92 -4.59
CA ARG A 34 4.62 10.22 -4.79
C ARG A 34 3.80 11.19 -5.63
N ARG A 35 2.98 10.68 -6.55
CA ARG A 35 2.06 11.49 -7.37
C ARG A 35 0.82 11.92 -6.60
N MET A 36 0.30 11.05 -5.72
CA MET A 36 -0.92 11.30 -4.95
C MET A 36 -0.66 12.01 -3.63
N LEU A 37 0.54 11.84 -3.07
CA LEU A 37 1.00 12.44 -1.83
C LEU A 37 2.28 13.26 -2.09
N PRO A 38 2.18 14.34 -2.87
CA PRO A 38 3.35 15.17 -3.13
C PRO A 38 3.86 15.77 -1.82
N PRO A 39 5.19 15.89 -1.65
CA PRO A 39 5.75 16.53 -0.47
C PRO A 39 5.27 17.98 -0.39
N ASP A 40 4.61 18.34 0.70
CA ASP A 40 4.11 19.70 0.95
C ASP A 40 5.20 20.69 1.39
N GLY A 41 6.41 20.18 1.62
CA GLY A 41 7.56 20.95 2.07
C GLY A 41 7.49 21.41 3.54
N ARG A 42 6.42 21.11 4.26
CA ARG A 42 6.16 21.55 5.63
C ARG A 42 6.66 20.57 6.68
N SER A 43 6.69 19.30 6.34
CA SER A 43 7.15 18.24 7.24
C SER A 43 8.59 17.84 6.96
N ALA A 44 9.39 17.71 8.02
CA ALA A 44 10.72 17.12 7.96
C ALA A 44 10.72 15.61 8.21
N CYS A 45 9.59 15.05 8.68
CA CYS A 45 9.45 13.61 8.90
C CYS A 45 9.47 12.81 7.60
N ARG A 46 9.85 11.55 7.73
CA ARG A 46 9.95 10.63 6.61
C ARG A 46 8.86 9.56 6.71
N LEU A 47 8.23 9.25 5.60
CA LEU A 47 7.31 8.13 5.48
C LEU A 47 8.05 6.92 4.91
N ARG A 48 8.03 5.80 5.65
CA ARG A 48 8.48 4.49 5.18
C ARG A 48 7.26 3.62 4.90
N LEU A 49 7.26 2.95 3.77
CA LEU A 49 6.22 2.00 3.40
C LEU A 49 6.88 0.68 3.00
N ASP A 50 6.61 -0.36 3.76
CA ASP A 50 6.99 -1.73 3.45
C ASP A 50 5.80 -2.45 2.84
N LEU A 51 5.96 -2.94 1.62
CA LEU A 51 4.92 -3.68 0.90
C LEU A 51 5.04 -5.17 1.22
N ASP A 52 4.12 -5.68 2.03
CA ASP A 52 4.12 -7.07 2.49
C ASP A 52 3.46 -8.01 1.46
N GLU A 53 2.41 -7.54 0.78
CA GLU A 53 1.70 -8.34 -0.21
C GLU A 53 1.18 -7.50 -1.39
N PHE A 54 1.32 -8.03 -2.60
CA PHE A 54 0.81 -7.45 -3.84
C PHE A 54 0.47 -8.59 -4.80
N THR A 55 -0.68 -9.24 -4.54
CA THR A 55 -1.00 -10.55 -5.14
C THR A 55 -2.45 -10.55 -5.60
N GLN A 56 -2.74 -11.16 -6.76
CA GLN A 56 -4.10 -11.50 -7.14
C GLN A 56 -4.50 -12.80 -6.46
N VAL A 57 -5.58 -12.78 -5.70
CA VAL A 57 -6.06 -13.92 -4.92
C VAL A 57 -7.36 -14.45 -5.53
N TYR A 58 -7.36 -15.72 -5.86
CA TYR A 58 -8.53 -16.45 -6.33
C TYR A 58 -9.19 -17.17 -5.15
N GLY A 59 -10.27 -16.63 -4.64
CA GLY A 59 -11.09 -17.27 -3.60
C GLY A 59 -11.92 -18.42 -4.17
N THR A 60 -12.26 -18.34 -5.45
CA THR A 60 -12.95 -19.38 -6.23
C THR A 60 -12.32 -19.49 -7.61
N HIS A 61 -12.71 -20.49 -8.37
CA HIS A 61 -12.26 -20.67 -9.76
C HIS A 61 -12.65 -19.45 -10.65
N ASP A 62 -13.82 -18.87 -10.41
CA ASP A 62 -14.42 -17.83 -11.26
C ASP A 62 -14.32 -16.42 -10.68
N GLY A 63 -13.67 -16.26 -9.52
CA GLY A 63 -13.58 -14.97 -8.84
C GLY A 63 -12.21 -14.71 -8.25
N SER A 64 -11.71 -13.51 -8.48
CA SER A 64 -10.44 -13.07 -7.90
C SER A 64 -10.49 -11.63 -7.41
N GLN A 65 -9.56 -11.29 -6.55
CA GLN A 65 -9.38 -9.94 -6.03
C GLN A 65 -7.89 -9.59 -5.95
N ALA A 66 -7.57 -8.32 -6.09
CA ALA A 66 -6.27 -7.81 -5.71
C ALA A 66 -6.18 -7.75 -4.19
N LEU A 67 -5.08 -8.21 -3.65
CA LEU A 67 -4.69 -8.03 -2.24
C LEU A 67 -3.41 -7.21 -2.19
N VAL A 68 -3.51 -6.04 -1.55
CA VAL A 68 -2.37 -5.17 -1.27
C VAL A 68 -2.28 -5.01 0.24
N ALA A 69 -1.18 -5.45 0.84
CA ALA A 69 -0.90 -5.27 2.25
C ALA A 69 0.42 -4.53 2.42
N ALA A 70 0.43 -3.55 3.31
CA ALA A 70 1.59 -2.71 3.56
C ALA A 70 1.64 -2.24 5.01
N ARG A 71 2.85 -1.98 5.50
CA ARG A 71 3.11 -1.32 6.77
C ARG A 71 3.63 0.07 6.52
N ALA A 72 2.96 1.07 7.07
CA ALA A 72 3.38 2.45 7.02
C ALA A 72 3.97 2.90 8.36
N GLU A 73 5.10 3.59 8.31
CA GLU A 73 5.75 4.16 9.49
C GLU A 73 6.12 5.62 9.22
N LEU A 74 5.70 6.49 10.12
CA LEU A 74 6.16 7.88 10.18
C LEU A 74 7.42 7.93 11.04
N LEU A 75 8.52 8.31 10.44
CA LEU A 75 9.83 8.37 11.09
C LEU A 75 10.20 9.82 11.40
N ALA A 76 10.94 10.00 12.50
CA ALA A 76 11.56 11.28 12.83
C ALA A 76 12.47 11.77 11.67
N PRO A 77 12.77 13.07 11.61
CA PRO A 77 13.62 13.67 10.57
C PRO A 77 15.01 13.04 10.50
N ARG A 78 15.53 12.62 11.63
CA ARG A 78 16.86 12.02 11.78
C ARG A 78 16.75 10.69 12.54
N GLY A 79 17.60 9.72 12.15
CA GLY A 79 17.58 8.36 12.71
C GLY A 79 16.35 7.57 12.29
N ASP A 80 16.08 6.48 13.00
CA ASP A 80 14.99 5.52 12.66
C ASP A 80 13.92 5.46 13.77
N THR A 81 13.76 6.54 14.52
CA THR A 81 12.71 6.62 15.54
C THR A 81 11.34 6.63 14.88
N VAL A 82 10.54 5.61 15.16
CA VAL A 82 9.16 5.50 14.69
C VAL A 82 8.26 6.35 15.58
N LEU A 83 7.59 7.34 15.00
CA LEU A 83 6.66 8.23 15.67
C LEU A 83 5.22 7.70 15.63
N ALA A 84 4.86 7.04 14.52
CA ALA A 84 3.57 6.40 14.35
C ALA A 84 3.67 5.26 13.35
N ARG A 85 2.78 4.26 13.49
CA ARG A 85 2.72 3.08 12.62
C ARG A 85 1.28 2.76 12.27
N ARG A 86 1.07 2.25 11.06
CA ARG A 86 -0.22 1.71 10.61
C ARG A 86 -0.03 0.55 9.67
N ASP A 87 -0.75 -0.54 9.91
CA ASP A 87 -0.89 -1.63 8.97
C ASP A 87 -2.11 -1.35 8.07
N LEU A 88 -1.91 -1.56 6.77
CA LEU A 88 -2.90 -1.32 5.72
C LEU A 88 -3.15 -2.62 4.98
N ARG A 89 -4.41 -2.94 4.72
CA ARG A 89 -4.81 -4.12 3.94
C ARG A 89 -5.99 -3.76 3.06
N ILE A 90 -5.76 -3.72 1.76
CA ILE A 90 -6.74 -3.34 0.75
C ILE A 90 -7.06 -4.56 -0.10
N THR A 91 -8.33 -4.82 -0.31
CA THR A 91 -8.80 -5.81 -1.28
C THR A 91 -9.74 -5.16 -2.28
N GLU A 92 -9.58 -5.51 -3.56
CA GLU A 92 -10.41 -5.02 -4.66
C GLU A 92 -10.79 -6.17 -5.57
N VAL A 93 -12.07 -6.32 -5.84
CA VAL A 93 -12.57 -7.36 -6.74
C VAL A 93 -12.07 -7.10 -8.16
N ALA A 94 -11.51 -8.12 -8.78
CA ALA A 94 -11.11 -8.04 -10.18
C ALA A 94 -12.34 -8.16 -11.09
N PRO A 95 -12.47 -7.30 -12.12
CA PRO A 95 -13.61 -7.35 -13.03
C PRO A 95 -13.64 -8.62 -13.88
N ARG A 96 -12.50 -9.32 -13.98
CA ARG A 96 -12.36 -10.62 -14.63
C ARG A 96 -11.35 -11.47 -13.86
N PRO A 97 -11.53 -12.81 -13.82
CA PRO A 97 -10.60 -13.72 -13.16
C PRO A 97 -9.38 -14.04 -14.05
N ASP A 98 -8.71 -13.02 -14.53
CA ASP A 98 -7.52 -13.11 -15.37
C ASP A 98 -6.47 -12.06 -14.99
N ALA A 99 -5.29 -12.11 -15.59
CA ALA A 99 -4.22 -11.16 -15.32
C ALA A 99 -4.64 -9.70 -15.61
N SER A 100 -5.40 -9.47 -16.68
CA SER A 100 -5.87 -8.14 -17.05
C SER A 100 -6.85 -7.57 -16.01
N GLY A 101 -7.80 -8.38 -15.56
CA GLY A 101 -8.70 -8.01 -14.45
C GLY A 101 -7.93 -7.74 -13.16
N GLY A 102 -6.92 -8.55 -12.87
CA GLY A 102 -6.01 -8.34 -11.74
C GLY A 102 -5.25 -7.02 -11.81
N VAL A 103 -4.80 -6.59 -12.98
CA VAL A 103 -4.14 -5.27 -13.17
C VAL A 103 -5.10 -4.13 -12.83
N VAL A 104 -6.34 -4.20 -13.29
CA VAL A 104 -7.37 -3.19 -12.99
C VAL A 104 -7.61 -3.12 -11.47
N ALA A 105 -7.79 -4.27 -10.82
CA ALA A 105 -8.01 -4.34 -9.38
C ALA A 105 -6.81 -3.81 -8.58
N HIS A 106 -5.58 -4.16 -8.94
CA HIS A 106 -4.38 -3.65 -8.27
C HIS A 106 -4.22 -2.13 -8.42
N ARG A 107 -4.56 -1.57 -9.57
CA ARG A 107 -4.55 -0.12 -9.77
C ARG A 107 -5.55 0.59 -8.85
N THR A 108 -6.75 0.04 -8.70
CA THR A 108 -7.76 0.57 -7.77
C THR A 108 -7.32 0.41 -6.32
N ALA A 109 -6.80 -0.76 -5.96
CA ALA A 109 -6.28 -1.02 -4.61
C ALA A 109 -5.13 -0.08 -4.23
N SER A 110 -4.21 0.19 -5.16
CA SER A 110 -3.08 1.12 -4.94
C SER A 110 -3.56 2.56 -4.72
N ARG A 111 -4.60 3.01 -5.42
CA ARG A 111 -5.20 4.32 -5.20
C ARG A 111 -5.86 4.40 -3.82
N ARG A 112 -6.65 3.39 -3.43
CA ARG A 112 -7.24 3.32 -2.09
C ARG A 112 -6.19 3.28 -0.99
N LEU A 113 -5.09 2.55 -1.20
CA LEU A 113 -3.95 2.57 -0.28
C LEU A 113 -3.45 4.00 -0.05
N ALA A 114 -3.27 4.77 -1.12
CA ALA A 114 -2.82 6.15 -1.03
C ALA A 114 -3.84 7.05 -0.31
N GLU A 115 -5.13 6.89 -0.57
CA GLU A 115 -6.22 7.62 0.09
C GLU A 115 -6.27 7.32 1.60
N GLU A 116 -6.17 6.06 2.00
CA GLU A 116 -6.13 5.66 3.40
C GLU A 116 -4.87 6.17 4.10
N LEU A 117 -3.73 6.15 3.41
CA LEU A 117 -2.48 6.68 3.93
C LEU A 117 -2.56 8.20 4.16
N ALA A 118 -3.12 8.93 3.19
CA ALA A 118 -3.36 10.38 3.31
C ALA A 118 -4.28 10.71 4.50
N GLY A 119 -5.38 9.98 4.63
CA GLY A 119 -6.32 10.13 5.74
C GLY A 119 -5.67 9.84 7.11
N TRP A 120 -4.84 8.81 7.18
CA TRP A 120 -4.09 8.49 8.40
C TRP A 120 -3.10 9.60 8.78
N LEU A 121 -2.31 10.11 7.83
CA LEU A 121 -1.37 11.19 8.08
C LEU A 121 -2.08 12.47 8.53
N ALA A 122 -3.20 12.81 7.90
CA ALA A 122 -4.03 13.95 8.31
C ALA A 122 -4.62 13.75 9.71
N GLY A 123 -5.05 12.53 10.04
CA GLY A 123 -5.56 12.17 11.37
C GLY A 123 -4.51 12.29 12.48
N ILE A 124 -3.26 11.91 12.20
CA ILE A 124 -2.13 12.11 13.14
C ILE A 124 -1.94 13.61 13.43
N ALA A 125 -1.98 14.43 12.38
CA ALA A 125 -1.79 15.88 12.53
C ALA A 125 -2.90 16.56 13.34
N SER A 126 -4.09 15.97 13.40
CA SER A 126 -5.26 16.50 14.11
C SER A 126 -5.53 15.86 15.48
N ALA A 127 -4.74 14.89 15.90
CA ALA A 127 -5.00 14.14 17.13
C ALA A 127 -4.74 14.97 18.40
N PRO A 128 -5.70 15.09 19.35
CA PRO A 128 -5.60 16.00 20.50
C PRO A 128 -4.54 15.63 21.52
N ASN A 129 -4.12 14.36 21.61
CA ASN A 129 -3.23 13.87 22.69
C ASN A 129 -1.85 13.36 22.24
N GLY A 130 -1.48 13.58 21.00
CA GLY A 130 -0.18 13.13 20.46
C GLY A 130 0.20 13.88 19.20
N GLY A 131 -0.76 14.49 18.54
CA GLY A 131 -0.55 15.26 17.33
C GLY A 131 0.44 16.39 17.50
N ASP A 132 0.35 17.15 18.61
CA ASP A 132 1.25 18.26 18.91
C ASP A 132 2.71 17.81 19.07
N ALA A 133 2.95 16.65 19.70
CA ALA A 133 4.29 16.12 19.88
C ALA A 133 4.88 15.69 18.52
N ILE A 134 4.09 15.01 17.70
CA ILE A 134 4.49 14.58 16.34
C ILE A 134 4.65 15.80 15.43
N GLN A 135 3.75 16.78 15.49
CA GLN A 135 3.88 18.02 14.73
C GLN A 135 5.16 18.77 15.08
N ARG A 136 5.49 18.93 16.37
CA ARG A 136 6.77 19.54 16.79
C ARG A 136 7.98 18.74 16.31
N ALA A 137 7.93 17.41 16.39
CA ALA A 137 9.01 16.56 15.91
C ALA A 137 9.20 16.65 14.39
N CYS A 138 8.12 16.88 13.64
CA CYS A 138 8.12 16.95 12.18
C CYS A 138 8.24 18.38 11.64
N ALA A 139 8.22 19.40 12.48
CA ALA A 139 8.39 20.79 12.05
C ALA A 139 9.80 21.02 11.48
N ARG A 140 9.89 21.81 10.42
CA ARG A 140 11.17 22.27 9.84
C ARG A 140 11.67 23.52 10.52
#